data_d7f512842bf5a35c43ee9fef7f7b0ea0
#
_entry.id   d7f512842bf5a35c43ee9fef7f7b0ea0
#
_cell.length_a   1.000
_cell.length_b   1.000
_cell.length_c   1.000
_cell.angle_alpha   90.00
_cell.angle_beta   90.00
_cell.angle_gamma   90.00
#
_symmetry.space_group_name_H-M   'P 1'
#
loop_
_entity.id
_entity.type
_entity.pdbx_description
1 polymer ?
#
loop_
_entity_poly.entity_id
_entity_poly.type
_entity_poly.pdbx_seq_one_letter_code
_entity_poly.pdbx_strand_id
1 'polypeptide(L)'
;MCNIAGYIGYERAAPKLFEMMEKQEGLGGGFYTGIATIHQGKLYYRKVIGDVARLLDKTDAATLPGTMGIIHSRTKSGGDVEWGHPFVNEKENMAYIANGAGGFFEKIRNKDAIAQALSDAGHIFRSRTPGATGNYPRFSDGSSAHVSDVMCHLIESFILECGGPAEAMRKAFIEFPSEIVGLMIHTDTPDCIIASRINQPLMIGRDENSTYLATTAMAFPDLNWINPMPTTSTATIYQNSINILPFESIDYSVASIFPWEKSYNRVMTLLSNGSAKTLAELMKETNEFWPKNEVSQSAMMVYEILRHLKRSNKIRFLSSTVEGVDKDIDAPRTQAVLNRLR
;
A
#
# COMPACT_ATOMS: atom_id res chain seq x y z
N MET A 1 1.00 4.39 -8.84
CA MET A 1 1.23 3.57 -7.64
C MET A 1 0.23 3.98 -6.59
N CYS A 2 -0.26 3.06 -5.79
CA CYS A 2 -1.12 3.39 -4.65
C CYS A 2 -0.28 3.82 -3.44
N ASN A 3 -0.92 4.41 -2.43
CA ASN A 3 -0.29 4.74 -1.16
C ASN A 3 -0.95 3.97 -0.02
N ILE A 4 -0.13 3.43 0.88
CA ILE A 4 -0.57 2.83 2.14
C ILE A 4 0.03 3.58 3.32
N ALA A 5 -0.68 3.57 4.45
CA ALA A 5 -0.12 3.93 5.74
C ALA A 5 -0.74 3.08 6.86
N GLY A 6 0.03 2.93 7.93
CA GLY A 6 -0.37 2.29 9.18
C GLY A 6 0.16 3.09 10.35
N TYR A 7 -0.57 3.09 11.44
CA TYR A 7 -0.20 3.73 12.69
C TYR A 7 -0.62 2.86 13.87
N ILE A 8 0.28 2.72 14.83
CA ILE A 8 -0.01 2.16 16.14
C ILE A 8 0.73 2.98 17.20
N GLY A 9 0.00 3.48 18.18
CA GLY A 9 0.56 4.36 19.19
C GLY A 9 -0.39 4.65 20.33
N TYR A 10 -0.18 5.75 21.03
CA TYR A 10 -1.03 6.16 22.16
C TYR A 10 -2.11 7.18 21.75
N GLU A 11 -1.95 7.83 20.61
CA GLU A 11 -2.95 8.76 20.08
C GLU A 11 -3.99 8.04 19.21
N ARG A 12 -5.12 8.69 18.94
CA ARG A 12 -6.10 8.16 17.99
C ARG A 12 -5.47 7.95 16.62
N ALA A 13 -5.70 6.76 16.04
CA ALA A 13 -5.09 6.38 14.76
C ALA A 13 -5.64 7.18 13.57
N ALA A 14 -6.95 7.45 13.53
CA ALA A 14 -7.59 8.05 12.37
C ALA A 14 -6.98 9.43 12.00
N PRO A 15 -6.81 10.40 12.90
CA PRO A 15 -6.16 11.69 12.56
C PRO A 15 -4.73 11.52 12.06
N LYS A 16 -3.93 10.62 12.66
CA LYS A 16 -2.56 10.34 12.25
C LYS A 16 -2.48 9.75 10.85
N LEU A 17 -3.38 8.82 10.56
CA LEU A 17 -3.46 8.19 9.25
C LEU A 17 -3.87 9.17 8.15
N PHE A 18 -4.78 10.10 8.43
CA PHE A 18 -5.13 11.17 7.49
C PHE A 18 -3.96 12.10 7.23
N GLU A 19 -3.30 12.59 8.28
CA GLU A 19 -2.09 13.43 8.15
C GLU A 19 -1.01 12.75 7.31
N MET A 20 -0.78 11.45 7.52
CA MET A 20 0.19 10.66 6.76
C MET A 20 -0.24 10.48 5.31
N MET A 21 -1.53 10.26 5.05
CA MET A 21 -2.03 10.03 3.70
C MET A 21 -2.01 11.33 2.88
N GLU A 22 -2.42 12.46 3.44
CA GLU A 22 -2.38 13.78 2.80
C GLU A 22 -0.97 14.16 2.32
N LYS A 23 0.07 13.76 3.06
CA LYS A 23 1.47 14.02 2.69
C LYS A 23 1.98 13.21 1.49
N GLN A 24 1.33 12.11 1.13
CA GLN A 24 1.77 11.22 0.05
C GLN A 24 0.73 11.06 -1.06
N GLU A 25 -0.54 11.36 -0.82
CA GLU A 25 -1.60 11.32 -1.81
C GLU A 25 -1.28 12.28 -2.98
N GLY A 26 -1.63 11.90 -4.19
CA GLY A 26 -1.27 12.67 -5.39
C GLY A 26 0.13 12.36 -5.95
N LEU A 27 1.09 11.90 -5.15
CA LEU A 27 2.29 11.20 -5.67
C LEU A 27 1.88 9.85 -6.26
N GLY A 28 0.86 9.24 -5.67
CA GLY A 28 0.08 8.10 -6.15
C GLY A 28 -1.27 8.08 -5.44
N GLY A 29 -2.22 7.24 -5.88
CA GLY A 29 -3.53 7.17 -5.25
C GLY A 29 -4.47 8.33 -5.57
N GLY A 30 -5.42 8.61 -4.68
CA GLY A 30 -6.41 9.68 -4.78
C GLY A 30 -7.71 9.31 -5.49
N PHE A 31 -7.88 8.08 -5.97
CA PHE A 31 -9.06 7.65 -6.73
C PHE A 31 -10.06 6.82 -5.92
N TYR A 32 -9.58 6.09 -4.94
CA TYR A 32 -10.37 5.33 -3.95
C TYR A 32 -9.61 5.41 -2.64
N THR A 33 -10.27 5.85 -1.59
CA THR A 33 -9.62 5.99 -0.28
C THR A 33 -10.44 5.30 0.79
N GLY A 34 -9.76 4.59 1.70
CA GLY A 34 -10.44 3.99 2.83
C GLY A 34 -9.49 3.66 3.97
N ILE A 35 -10.07 3.63 5.15
CA ILE A 35 -9.42 3.50 6.46
C ILE A 35 -10.07 2.38 7.25
N ALA A 36 -9.28 1.70 8.07
CA ALA A 36 -9.78 0.79 9.11
C ALA A 36 -9.02 0.99 10.43
N THR A 37 -9.73 0.86 11.53
CA THR A 37 -9.20 0.90 12.91
C THR A 37 -9.79 -0.23 13.73
N ILE A 38 -9.12 -0.63 14.83
CA ILE A 38 -9.66 -1.56 15.83
C ILE A 38 -9.76 -0.85 17.17
N HIS A 39 -10.89 -1.03 17.83
CA HIS A 39 -11.14 -0.54 19.18
C HIS A 39 -12.01 -1.50 19.97
N GLN A 40 -11.56 -1.89 21.18
CA GLN A 40 -12.29 -2.80 22.06
C GLN A 40 -12.74 -4.11 21.36
N GLY A 41 -11.84 -4.72 20.58
CA GLY A 41 -12.10 -5.97 19.87
C GLY A 41 -13.05 -5.86 18.68
N LYS A 42 -13.37 -4.64 18.23
CA LYS A 42 -14.27 -4.39 17.10
C LYS A 42 -13.53 -3.64 15.99
N LEU A 43 -13.76 -4.08 14.75
CA LEU A 43 -13.27 -3.44 13.53
C LEU A 43 -14.22 -2.30 13.11
N TYR A 44 -13.65 -1.17 12.75
CA TYR A 44 -14.34 -0.01 12.17
C TYR A 44 -13.66 0.34 10.85
N TYR A 45 -14.42 0.58 9.79
CA TYR A 45 -13.86 0.97 8.50
C TYR A 45 -14.79 1.88 7.71
N ARG A 46 -14.20 2.71 6.83
CA ARG A 46 -14.90 3.55 5.86
C ARG A 46 -14.11 3.57 4.57
N LYS A 47 -14.79 3.63 3.44
CA LYS A 47 -14.18 3.78 2.11
C LYS A 47 -15.08 4.57 1.17
N VAL A 48 -14.47 5.27 0.23
CA VAL A 48 -15.14 6.07 -0.80
C VAL A 48 -14.42 5.92 -2.14
N ILE A 49 -15.13 6.22 -3.23
CA ILE A 49 -14.51 6.62 -4.49
C ILE A 49 -14.09 8.07 -4.31
N GLY A 50 -12.80 8.36 -4.46
CA GLY A 50 -12.20 9.68 -4.28
C GLY A 50 -11.00 9.68 -3.34
N ASP A 51 -10.57 10.86 -2.98
CA ASP A 51 -9.40 11.14 -2.14
C ASP A 51 -9.72 11.19 -0.63
N VAL A 52 -8.71 11.53 0.17
CA VAL A 52 -8.85 11.71 1.63
C VAL A 52 -9.86 12.80 1.96
N ALA A 53 -9.84 13.92 1.24
CA ALA A 53 -10.77 15.01 1.50
C ALA A 53 -12.24 14.55 1.34
N ARG A 54 -12.50 13.73 0.31
CA ARG A 54 -13.82 13.15 0.10
C ARG A 54 -14.18 12.11 1.17
N LEU A 55 -13.22 11.29 1.62
CA LEU A 55 -13.47 10.35 2.73
C LEU A 55 -13.90 11.10 3.99
N LEU A 56 -13.25 12.20 4.31
CA LEU A 56 -13.58 13.07 5.45
C LEU A 56 -14.93 13.77 5.29
N ASP A 57 -15.27 14.24 4.08
CA ASP A 57 -16.53 14.94 3.80
C ASP A 57 -17.74 13.99 3.80
N LYS A 58 -17.59 12.77 3.27
CA LYS A 58 -18.73 11.86 3.02
C LYS A 58 -18.94 10.82 4.12
N THR A 59 -18.05 10.71 5.10
CA THR A 59 -18.13 9.69 6.15
C THR A 59 -17.76 10.26 7.51
N ASP A 60 -17.99 9.47 8.56
CA ASP A 60 -17.52 9.74 9.92
C ASP A 60 -16.09 9.25 10.19
N ALA A 61 -15.29 9.01 9.14
CA ALA A 61 -13.95 8.43 9.23
C ALA A 61 -13.01 9.19 10.18
N ALA A 62 -13.15 10.53 10.27
CA ALA A 62 -12.37 11.36 11.20
C ALA A 62 -12.58 11.00 12.67
N THR A 63 -13.72 10.40 13.00
CA THR A 63 -14.12 10.08 14.37
C THR A 63 -13.92 8.62 14.73
N LEU A 64 -13.41 7.78 13.83
CA LEU A 64 -13.20 6.37 14.10
C LEU A 64 -12.35 6.17 15.36
N PRO A 65 -12.77 5.28 16.29
CA PRO A 65 -12.06 5.04 17.53
C PRO A 65 -10.84 4.15 17.32
N GLY A 66 -9.98 4.06 18.34
CA GLY A 66 -8.80 3.20 18.35
C GLY A 66 -7.49 3.95 18.15
N THR A 67 -6.42 3.34 18.63
CA THR A 67 -5.05 3.86 18.58
C THR A 67 -4.18 3.10 17.59
N MET A 68 -4.79 2.16 16.85
CA MET A 68 -4.19 1.38 15.77
C MET A 68 -5.11 1.41 14.55
N GLY A 69 -4.50 1.52 13.36
CA GLY A 69 -5.25 1.46 12.12
C GLY A 69 -4.38 1.46 10.88
N ILE A 70 -5.03 1.28 9.74
CA ILE A 70 -4.46 1.27 8.39
C ILE A 70 -5.32 2.12 7.45
N ILE A 71 -4.68 2.76 6.46
CA ILE A 71 -5.34 3.58 5.44
C ILE A 71 -4.71 3.31 4.07
N HIS A 72 -5.51 3.37 3.04
CA HIS A 72 -5.08 3.17 1.66
C HIS A 72 -5.69 4.23 0.74
N SER A 73 -4.89 4.70 -0.21
CA SER A 73 -5.35 5.54 -1.32
C SER A 73 -4.91 4.90 -2.65
N ARG A 74 -5.90 4.48 -3.46
CA ARG A 74 -5.73 3.65 -4.65
C ARG A 74 -5.68 4.49 -5.93
N THR A 75 -4.95 3.99 -6.93
CA THR A 75 -4.95 4.54 -8.29
C THR A 75 -6.21 4.17 -9.07
N LYS A 76 -6.49 4.87 -10.19
CA LYS A 76 -7.59 4.57 -11.12
C LYS A 76 -7.32 3.22 -11.81
N SER A 77 -8.04 2.18 -11.40
CA SER A 77 -7.87 0.83 -11.95
C SER A 77 -9.18 0.07 -12.11
N GLY A 78 -10.32 0.77 -12.13
CA GLY A 78 -11.66 0.22 -12.36
C GLY A 78 -12.36 -0.29 -11.10
N GLY A 79 -13.62 -0.70 -11.27
CA GLY A 79 -14.50 -1.16 -10.20
C GLY A 79 -15.22 -0.04 -9.47
N ASP A 80 -16.16 -0.42 -8.62
CA ASP A 80 -16.93 0.47 -7.75
C ASP A 80 -16.24 0.70 -6.40
N VAL A 81 -16.98 1.20 -5.40
CA VAL A 81 -16.45 1.45 -4.05
C VAL A 81 -15.95 0.16 -3.37
N GLU A 82 -16.53 -1.00 -3.70
CA GLU A 82 -16.11 -2.29 -3.14
C GLU A 82 -14.74 -2.74 -3.69
N TRP A 83 -14.27 -2.15 -4.78
CA TRP A 83 -12.91 -2.32 -5.28
C TRP A 83 -11.88 -1.44 -4.56
N GLY A 84 -12.33 -0.55 -3.67
CA GLY A 84 -11.47 0.23 -2.78
C GLY A 84 -11.04 -0.57 -1.55
N HIS A 85 -9.81 -0.33 -1.08
CA HIS A 85 -9.35 -0.83 0.22
C HIS A 85 -9.99 -0.02 1.38
N PRO A 86 -10.06 -0.59 2.59
CA PRO A 86 -9.65 -1.94 2.95
C PRO A 86 -10.60 -3.02 2.44
N PHE A 87 -10.05 -4.22 2.17
CA PHE A 87 -10.86 -5.42 2.03
C PHE A 87 -11.09 -6.02 3.41
N VAL A 88 -12.33 -6.40 3.67
CA VAL A 88 -12.79 -6.87 4.98
C VAL A 88 -13.47 -8.21 4.77
N ASN A 89 -13.08 -9.21 5.59
CA ASN A 89 -13.68 -10.53 5.53
C ASN A 89 -15.14 -10.54 6.01
N GLU A 90 -15.86 -11.62 5.78
CA GLU A 90 -17.29 -11.73 6.12
C GLU A 90 -17.59 -11.57 7.61
N LYS A 91 -16.69 -12.02 8.48
CA LYS A 91 -16.82 -11.91 9.94
C LYS A 91 -16.56 -10.49 10.47
N GLU A 92 -16.13 -9.58 9.59
CA GLU A 92 -15.74 -8.20 9.94
C GLU A 92 -14.76 -8.11 11.12
N ASN A 93 -13.84 -9.08 11.20
CA ASN A 93 -12.81 -9.13 12.22
C ASN A 93 -11.39 -8.91 11.66
N MET A 94 -11.25 -8.80 10.33
CA MET A 94 -9.98 -8.57 9.63
C MET A 94 -10.14 -7.51 8.55
N ALA A 95 -9.20 -6.58 8.48
CA ALA A 95 -9.08 -5.61 7.39
C ALA A 95 -7.68 -5.70 6.77
N TYR A 96 -7.64 -5.75 5.44
CA TYR A 96 -6.43 -5.87 4.63
C TYR A 96 -6.33 -4.77 3.60
N ILE A 97 -5.14 -4.16 3.48
CA ILE A 97 -4.78 -3.21 2.42
C ILE A 97 -3.49 -3.64 1.74
N ALA A 98 -3.34 -3.36 0.45
CA ALA A 98 -2.12 -3.72 -0.27
C ALA A 98 -1.81 -2.77 -1.43
N ASN A 99 -0.52 -2.64 -1.75
CA ASN A 99 0.00 -2.04 -2.98
C ASN A 99 0.66 -3.12 -3.83
N GLY A 100 0.55 -2.97 -5.16
CA GLY A 100 1.23 -3.82 -6.12
C GLY A 100 0.32 -4.61 -7.03
N ALA A 101 0.89 -5.58 -7.71
CA ALA A 101 0.24 -6.42 -8.72
C ALA A 101 0.95 -7.78 -8.83
N GLY A 102 0.52 -8.63 -9.76
CA GLY A 102 1.15 -9.92 -10.04
C GLY A 102 2.61 -9.81 -10.46
N GLY A 103 2.91 -8.92 -11.39
CA GLY A 103 4.26 -8.58 -11.82
C GLY A 103 5.10 -9.79 -12.24
N PHE A 104 6.32 -9.86 -11.72
CA PHE A 104 7.27 -10.96 -12.01
C PHE A 104 6.69 -12.35 -11.69
N PHE A 105 5.93 -12.47 -10.61
CA PHE A 105 5.39 -13.75 -10.15
C PHE A 105 4.12 -14.17 -10.88
N GLU A 106 3.49 -13.32 -11.69
CA GLU A 106 2.24 -13.62 -12.38
C GLU A 106 2.34 -14.85 -13.30
N LYS A 107 3.51 -15.08 -13.87
CA LYS A 107 3.78 -16.26 -14.72
C LYS A 107 3.94 -17.56 -13.94
N ILE A 108 4.15 -17.49 -12.64
CA ILE A 108 4.44 -18.63 -11.77
C ILE A 108 3.18 -19.11 -11.05
N ARG A 109 2.22 -18.20 -10.81
CA ARG A 109 1.01 -18.49 -10.01
C ARG A 109 -0.26 -18.19 -10.79
N ASN A 110 -1.22 -19.09 -10.67
CA ASN A 110 -2.55 -18.95 -11.28
C ASN A 110 -3.50 -18.29 -10.28
N LYS A 111 -3.65 -16.97 -10.39
CA LYS A 111 -4.56 -16.17 -9.55
C LYS A 111 -6.03 -16.57 -9.69
N ASP A 112 -6.44 -17.01 -10.89
CA ASP A 112 -7.83 -17.41 -11.18
C ASP A 112 -8.16 -18.72 -10.46
N ALA A 113 -7.23 -19.68 -10.46
CA ALA A 113 -7.40 -20.95 -9.74
C ALA A 113 -7.51 -20.73 -8.21
N ILE A 114 -6.70 -19.83 -7.65
CA ILE A 114 -6.77 -19.50 -6.22
C ILE A 114 -8.12 -18.84 -5.89
N ALA A 115 -8.56 -17.86 -6.67
CA ALA A 115 -9.84 -17.20 -6.49
C ALA A 115 -11.01 -18.19 -6.59
N GLN A 116 -10.98 -19.08 -7.59
CA GLN A 116 -12.02 -20.11 -7.77
C GLN A 116 -12.05 -21.09 -6.60
N ALA A 117 -10.89 -21.59 -6.15
CA ALA A 117 -10.81 -22.53 -5.03
C ALA A 117 -11.38 -21.92 -3.73
N LEU A 118 -11.10 -20.64 -3.45
CA LEU A 118 -11.67 -19.94 -2.31
C LEU A 118 -13.19 -19.76 -2.46
N SER A 119 -13.67 -19.44 -3.68
CA SER A 119 -15.12 -19.35 -3.97
C SER A 119 -15.82 -20.69 -3.76
N ASP A 120 -15.22 -21.79 -4.22
CA ASP A 120 -15.75 -23.14 -4.06
C ASP A 120 -15.74 -23.58 -2.57
N ALA A 121 -14.82 -23.05 -1.77
CA ALA A 121 -14.78 -23.23 -0.33
C ALA A 121 -15.79 -22.35 0.45
N GLY A 122 -16.56 -21.50 -0.26
CA GLY A 122 -17.63 -20.69 0.32
C GLY A 122 -17.27 -19.26 0.66
N HIS A 123 -16.05 -18.78 0.33
CA HIS A 123 -15.69 -17.37 0.53
C HIS A 123 -16.47 -16.44 -0.40
N ILE A 124 -16.98 -15.34 0.13
CA ILE A 124 -17.74 -14.33 -0.60
C ILE A 124 -16.90 -13.07 -0.78
N PHE A 125 -16.57 -12.75 -2.03
CA PHE A 125 -15.76 -11.60 -2.40
C PHE A 125 -16.65 -10.36 -2.57
N ARG A 126 -16.45 -9.33 -1.76
CA ARG A 126 -17.22 -8.07 -1.85
C ARG A 126 -16.94 -7.31 -3.15
N SER A 127 -15.73 -7.47 -3.70
CA SER A 127 -15.37 -6.86 -4.98
C SER A 127 -15.82 -7.66 -6.21
N ARG A 128 -16.52 -8.80 -6.05
CA ARG A 128 -16.94 -9.61 -7.19
C ARG A 128 -17.91 -8.86 -8.08
N THR A 129 -17.52 -8.69 -9.34
CA THR A 129 -18.23 -7.91 -10.34
C THR A 129 -18.46 -8.74 -11.59
N PRO A 130 -19.65 -8.67 -12.24
CA PRO A 130 -19.90 -9.35 -13.49
C PRO A 130 -18.91 -8.96 -14.59
N GLY A 131 -18.44 -9.93 -15.34
CA GLY A 131 -17.49 -9.74 -16.43
C GLY A 131 -16.04 -9.60 -15.99
N ALA A 132 -15.16 -9.54 -16.97
CA ALA A 132 -13.72 -9.44 -16.77
C ALA A 132 -13.30 -7.98 -16.61
N THR A 133 -12.60 -7.66 -15.55
CA THR A 133 -12.01 -6.33 -15.31
C THR A 133 -10.50 -6.43 -15.40
N GLY A 134 -9.90 -5.84 -16.44
CA GLY A 134 -8.44 -5.78 -16.60
C GLY A 134 -7.76 -7.15 -16.44
N ASN A 135 -6.63 -7.18 -15.73
CA ASN A 135 -5.86 -8.38 -15.42
C ASN A 135 -6.10 -8.88 -13.98
N TYR A 136 -7.33 -8.75 -13.48
CA TYR A 136 -7.73 -9.25 -12.16
C TYR A 136 -8.17 -10.72 -12.20
N PRO A 137 -8.18 -11.43 -11.04
CA PRO A 137 -8.66 -12.79 -10.93
C PRO A 137 -10.05 -12.98 -11.53
N ARG A 138 -10.22 -14.07 -12.29
CA ARG A 138 -11.48 -14.44 -12.95
C ARG A 138 -12.04 -15.73 -12.38
N PHE A 139 -13.35 -15.78 -12.24
CA PHE A 139 -14.08 -16.95 -11.84
C PHE A 139 -14.63 -17.70 -13.05
N SER A 140 -15.04 -18.96 -12.86
CA SER A 140 -15.58 -19.82 -13.92
C SER A 140 -16.88 -19.30 -14.56
N ASP A 141 -17.63 -18.43 -13.85
CA ASP A 141 -18.82 -17.77 -14.36
C ASP A 141 -18.51 -16.49 -15.17
N GLY A 142 -17.22 -16.18 -15.38
CA GLY A 142 -16.75 -15.00 -16.11
C GLY A 142 -16.71 -13.71 -15.30
N SER A 143 -17.12 -13.71 -14.03
CA SER A 143 -16.95 -12.58 -13.12
C SER A 143 -15.50 -12.39 -12.70
N SER A 144 -15.17 -11.24 -12.12
CA SER A 144 -13.83 -10.96 -11.59
C SER A 144 -13.89 -10.31 -10.21
N ALA A 145 -12.80 -10.42 -9.44
CA ALA A 145 -12.65 -9.76 -8.15
C ALA A 145 -11.26 -9.11 -8.02
N HIS A 146 -11.15 -8.14 -7.12
CA HIS A 146 -9.86 -7.50 -6.85
C HIS A 146 -8.87 -8.49 -6.22
N VAL A 147 -7.62 -8.50 -6.68
CA VAL A 147 -6.59 -9.43 -6.18
C VAL A 147 -6.35 -9.28 -4.68
N SER A 148 -6.50 -8.09 -4.12
CA SER A 148 -6.36 -7.88 -2.66
C SER A 148 -7.53 -8.43 -1.87
N ASP A 149 -8.74 -8.55 -2.47
CA ASP A 149 -9.87 -9.24 -1.87
C ASP A 149 -9.59 -10.75 -1.83
N VAL A 150 -9.06 -11.29 -2.92
CA VAL A 150 -8.60 -12.69 -2.97
C VAL A 150 -7.52 -12.95 -1.91
N MET A 151 -6.54 -12.05 -1.75
CA MET A 151 -5.51 -12.18 -0.72
C MET A 151 -6.09 -12.09 0.69
N CYS A 152 -7.08 -11.23 0.93
CA CYS A 152 -7.78 -11.12 2.22
C CYS A 152 -8.39 -12.49 2.60
N HIS A 153 -9.14 -13.10 1.70
CA HIS A 153 -9.75 -14.41 1.94
C HIS A 153 -8.74 -15.57 1.98
N LEU A 154 -7.65 -15.48 1.23
CA LEU A 154 -6.56 -16.47 1.32
C LEU A 154 -5.88 -16.43 2.69
N ILE A 155 -5.64 -15.24 3.24
CA ILE A 155 -5.11 -15.08 4.61
C ILE A 155 -6.10 -15.68 5.61
N GLU A 156 -7.40 -15.33 5.51
CA GLU A 156 -8.43 -15.85 6.40
C GLU A 156 -8.47 -17.37 6.41
N SER A 157 -8.37 -18.00 5.23
CA SER A 157 -8.42 -19.47 5.12
C SER A 157 -7.30 -20.19 5.88
N PHE A 158 -6.18 -19.53 6.11
CA PHE A 158 -5.03 -20.07 6.83
C PHE A 158 -4.99 -19.79 8.33
N ILE A 159 -5.86 -18.90 8.87
CA ILE A 159 -5.76 -18.46 10.28
C ILE A 159 -5.83 -19.63 11.26
N LEU A 160 -6.80 -20.54 11.08
CA LEU A 160 -6.96 -21.70 11.97
C LEU A 160 -5.82 -22.70 11.85
N GLU A 161 -5.35 -22.95 10.62
CA GLU A 161 -4.25 -23.88 10.35
C GLU A 161 -2.92 -23.36 10.92
N CYS A 162 -2.65 -22.06 10.76
CA CYS A 162 -1.38 -21.46 11.17
C CYS A 162 -1.34 -21.04 12.64
N GLY A 163 -2.44 -21.15 13.36
CA GLY A 163 -2.50 -20.76 14.76
C GLY A 163 -2.48 -19.24 15.02
N GLY A 164 -2.75 -18.42 13.99
CA GLY A 164 -2.89 -16.98 14.15
C GLY A 164 -2.70 -16.15 12.89
N PRO A 165 -3.11 -14.86 12.92
CA PRO A 165 -3.16 -14.01 11.74
C PRO A 165 -1.79 -13.70 11.11
N ALA A 166 -0.71 -13.58 11.90
CA ALA A 166 0.62 -13.26 11.39
C ALA A 166 1.20 -14.38 10.52
N GLU A 167 1.14 -15.63 11.01
CA GLU A 167 1.60 -16.79 10.24
C GLU A 167 0.68 -17.09 9.06
N ALA A 168 -0.63 -16.85 9.19
CA ALA A 168 -1.56 -16.96 8.07
C ALA A 168 -1.22 -15.99 6.94
N MET A 169 -0.93 -14.72 7.27
CA MET A 169 -0.50 -13.73 6.27
C MET A 169 0.85 -14.12 5.65
N ARG A 170 1.80 -14.60 6.46
CA ARG A 170 3.09 -15.11 5.98
C ARG A 170 2.90 -16.25 4.99
N LYS A 171 2.09 -17.26 5.34
CA LYS A 171 1.77 -18.41 4.48
C LYS A 171 1.10 -17.95 3.18
N ALA A 172 0.11 -17.07 3.23
CA ALA A 172 -0.57 -16.57 2.05
C ALA A 172 0.38 -15.86 1.07
N PHE A 173 1.35 -15.08 1.57
CA PHE A 173 2.35 -14.42 0.73
C PHE A 173 3.37 -15.40 0.13
N ILE A 174 3.62 -16.52 0.79
CA ILE A 174 4.47 -17.61 0.26
C ILE A 174 3.70 -18.42 -0.80
N GLU A 175 2.44 -18.77 -0.53
CA GLU A 175 1.60 -19.56 -1.43
C GLU A 175 1.21 -18.78 -2.69
N PHE A 176 0.99 -17.48 -2.56
CA PHE A 176 0.65 -16.59 -3.67
C PHE A 176 1.61 -15.39 -3.72
N PRO A 177 2.90 -15.60 -4.05
CA PRO A 177 3.85 -14.51 -4.17
C PRO A 177 3.44 -13.60 -5.34
N SER A 178 3.50 -12.30 -5.08
CA SER A 178 3.22 -11.24 -6.04
C SER A 178 4.14 -10.05 -5.75
N GLU A 179 4.29 -9.12 -6.67
CA GLU A 179 5.03 -7.88 -6.40
C GLU A 179 4.20 -6.94 -5.55
N ILE A 180 4.01 -7.31 -4.29
CA ILE A 180 3.11 -6.65 -3.36
C ILE A 180 3.75 -6.36 -2.00
N VAL A 181 3.10 -5.44 -1.30
CA VAL A 181 3.20 -5.21 0.14
C VAL A 181 1.79 -5.07 0.69
N GLY A 182 1.49 -5.71 1.81
CA GLY A 182 0.20 -5.63 2.48
C GLY A 182 0.33 -5.26 3.94
N LEU A 183 -0.69 -4.59 4.47
CA LEU A 183 -0.90 -4.38 5.90
C LEU A 183 -2.24 -4.98 6.30
N MET A 184 -2.28 -5.60 7.47
CA MET A 184 -3.47 -6.21 8.03
C MET A 184 -3.62 -5.85 9.50
N ILE A 185 -4.86 -5.64 9.93
CA ILE A 185 -5.26 -5.58 11.33
C ILE A 185 -6.34 -6.63 11.58
N HIS A 186 -6.29 -7.29 12.74
CA HIS A 186 -7.21 -8.37 13.10
C HIS A 186 -7.66 -8.22 14.56
N THR A 187 -8.94 -8.49 14.84
CA THR A 187 -9.51 -8.29 16.19
C THR A 187 -8.92 -9.22 17.24
N ASP A 188 -8.40 -10.38 16.84
CA ASP A 188 -7.74 -11.33 17.76
C ASP A 188 -6.31 -10.89 18.11
N THR A 189 -5.75 -9.90 17.39
CA THR A 189 -4.44 -9.31 17.66
C THR A 189 -4.55 -7.78 17.67
N PRO A 190 -5.33 -7.21 18.62
CA PRO A 190 -5.71 -5.78 18.60
C PRO A 190 -4.57 -4.85 19.01
N ASP A 191 -3.39 -5.36 19.28
CA ASP A 191 -2.20 -4.67 19.75
C ASP A 191 -1.07 -4.63 18.70
N CYS A 192 -1.31 -5.12 17.48
CA CYS A 192 -0.31 -5.10 16.43
C CYS A 192 -0.90 -4.89 15.02
N ILE A 193 -0.09 -4.31 14.15
CA ILE A 193 -0.28 -4.31 12.69
C ILE A 193 0.60 -5.42 12.13
N ILE A 194 0.05 -6.27 11.27
CA ILE A 194 0.80 -7.28 10.54
C ILE A 194 1.11 -6.75 9.15
N ALA A 195 2.36 -6.78 8.76
CA ALA A 195 2.82 -6.35 7.44
C ALA A 195 3.55 -7.50 6.75
N SER A 196 3.23 -7.77 5.49
CA SER A 196 4.03 -8.68 4.65
C SER A 196 4.47 -7.96 3.38
N ARG A 197 5.72 -8.14 3.01
CA ARG A 197 6.33 -7.47 1.87
C ARG A 197 7.13 -8.46 1.01
N ILE A 198 6.82 -8.49 -0.28
CA ILE A 198 7.72 -9.11 -1.27
C ILE A 198 8.73 -8.04 -1.69
N ASN A 199 8.31 -6.98 -2.39
CA ASN A 199 9.23 -6.00 -2.98
C ASN A 199 8.67 -4.57 -3.12
N GLN A 200 7.38 -4.34 -2.95
CA GLN A 200 6.83 -2.98 -3.06
C GLN A 200 7.27 -2.08 -1.89
N PRO A 201 7.31 -0.75 -2.06
CA PRO A 201 7.80 0.16 -1.03
C PRO A 201 7.01 0.08 0.27
N LEU A 202 7.72 -0.06 1.38
CA LEU A 202 7.21 0.14 2.74
C LEU A 202 8.33 0.65 3.63
N MET A 203 8.11 1.82 4.22
CA MET A 203 8.97 2.41 5.22
C MET A 203 8.34 2.23 6.61
N ILE A 204 9.18 2.03 7.60
CA ILE A 204 8.81 1.98 9.02
C ILE A 204 9.52 3.14 9.70
N GLY A 205 8.77 3.95 10.44
CA GLY A 205 9.27 5.03 11.26
C GLY A 205 8.84 4.84 12.72
N ARG A 206 9.65 5.31 13.67
CA ARG A 206 9.34 5.22 15.10
C ARG A 206 9.74 6.47 15.85
N ASP A 207 8.91 6.83 16.81
CA ASP A 207 9.27 7.67 17.95
C ASP A 207 9.21 6.86 19.26
N GLU A 208 9.23 7.53 20.40
CA GLU A 208 9.22 6.87 21.71
C GLU A 208 7.90 6.14 22.01
N ASN A 209 6.81 6.57 21.40
CA ASN A 209 5.45 6.17 21.77
C ASN A 209 4.63 5.60 20.62
N SER A 210 5.18 5.53 19.41
CA SER A 210 4.40 5.17 18.22
C SER A 210 5.26 4.56 17.13
N THR A 211 4.64 3.67 16.36
CA THR A 211 5.22 3.13 15.12
C THR A 211 4.34 3.54 13.94
N TYR A 212 4.98 4.01 12.88
CA TYR A 212 4.42 4.52 11.64
C TYR A 212 4.84 3.64 10.47
N LEU A 213 3.93 3.37 9.57
CA LEU A 213 4.17 2.62 8.33
C LEU A 213 3.67 3.44 7.15
N ALA A 214 4.43 3.54 6.07
CA ALA A 214 3.97 4.22 4.86
C ALA A 214 4.70 3.76 3.61
N THR A 215 4.11 3.99 2.45
CA THR A 215 4.77 3.78 1.15
C THR A 215 6.07 4.58 1.05
N THR A 216 6.11 5.77 1.63
CA THR A 216 7.27 6.68 1.63
C THR A 216 7.45 7.36 2.98
N ALA A 217 8.70 7.55 3.38
CA ALA A 217 9.03 8.28 4.60
C ALA A 217 8.65 9.78 4.55
N MET A 218 8.26 10.31 3.39
CA MET A 218 7.69 11.66 3.29
C MET A 218 6.35 11.82 4.02
N ALA A 219 5.65 10.70 4.28
CA ALA A 219 4.41 10.67 5.04
C ALA A 219 4.60 10.87 6.55
N PHE A 220 5.78 10.58 7.05
CA PHE A 220 6.05 10.60 8.50
C PHE A 220 6.15 12.02 9.07
N PRO A 221 5.91 12.18 10.39
CA PRO A 221 6.43 13.33 11.11
C PRO A 221 7.97 13.34 11.07
N ASP A 222 8.59 14.32 11.73
CA ASP A 222 10.06 14.33 11.86
C ASP A 222 10.49 13.24 12.86
N LEU A 223 11.05 12.15 12.34
CA LEU A 223 11.45 10.97 13.10
C LEU A 223 12.96 10.76 13.01
N ASN A 224 13.57 10.36 14.13
CA ASN A 224 14.99 10.02 14.20
C ASN A 224 15.29 8.59 13.70
N TRP A 225 14.30 7.69 13.75
CA TRP A 225 14.46 6.31 13.29
C TRP A 225 13.50 6.02 12.16
N ILE A 226 14.05 5.77 10.96
CA ILE A 226 13.31 5.41 9.74
C ILE A 226 14.10 4.36 8.99
N ASN A 227 13.47 3.22 8.69
CA ASN A 227 14.07 2.15 7.92
C ASN A 227 13.07 1.55 6.90
N PRO A 228 13.53 1.05 5.76
CA PRO A 228 12.69 0.22 4.90
C PRO A 228 12.39 -1.11 5.60
N MET A 229 11.17 -1.62 5.46
CA MET A 229 10.88 -3.00 5.80
C MET A 229 11.68 -3.92 4.88
N PRO A 230 12.34 -4.98 5.38
CA PRO A 230 13.02 -5.95 4.51
C PRO A 230 12.09 -6.57 3.48
N THR A 231 12.61 -6.86 2.29
CA THR A 231 11.89 -7.64 1.26
C THR A 231 11.71 -9.08 1.72
N THR A 232 10.75 -9.79 1.11
CA THR A 232 10.47 -11.20 1.40
C THR A 232 10.39 -11.51 2.89
N SER A 233 9.57 -10.72 3.60
CA SER A 233 9.39 -10.88 5.05
C SER A 233 7.97 -10.54 5.49
N THR A 234 7.58 -11.08 6.65
CA THR A 234 6.44 -10.65 7.45
C THR A 234 6.93 -9.99 8.72
N ALA A 235 6.31 -8.89 9.11
CA ALA A 235 6.57 -8.21 10.36
C ALA A 235 5.31 -8.13 11.20
N THR A 236 5.42 -8.42 12.50
CA THR A 236 4.42 -8.09 13.51
C THR A 236 4.88 -6.82 14.22
N ILE A 237 4.10 -5.77 14.10
CA ILE A 237 4.48 -4.40 14.45
C ILE A 237 3.62 -3.95 15.61
N TYR A 238 4.23 -3.84 16.76
CA TYR A 238 3.65 -3.31 17.99
C TYR A 238 3.99 -1.82 18.14
N GLN A 239 3.37 -1.19 19.10
CA GLN A 239 3.65 0.21 19.43
C GLN A 239 5.15 0.45 19.66
N ASN A 240 5.83 -0.43 20.40
CA ASN A 240 7.22 -0.24 20.85
C ASN A 240 8.19 -1.33 20.38
N SER A 241 7.75 -2.28 19.56
CA SER A 241 8.61 -3.35 19.04
C SER A 241 8.20 -3.80 17.66
N ILE A 242 9.13 -4.43 16.96
CA ILE A 242 8.90 -4.99 15.64
C ILE A 242 9.58 -6.36 15.61
N ASN A 243 8.81 -7.39 15.28
CA ASN A 243 9.32 -8.73 15.04
C ASN A 243 9.25 -9.03 13.55
N ILE A 244 10.37 -9.37 12.92
CA ILE A 244 10.47 -9.60 11.47
C ILE A 244 10.89 -11.05 11.23
N LEU A 245 10.11 -11.75 10.40
CA LEU A 245 10.35 -13.12 9.98
C LEU A 245 10.55 -13.17 8.46
N PRO A 246 11.73 -13.57 7.96
CA PRO A 246 11.98 -13.70 6.52
C PRO A 246 11.17 -14.87 5.91
N PHE A 247 10.98 -14.83 4.59
CA PHE A 247 10.44 -15.95 3.81
C PHE A 247 11.59 -16.81 3.30
N GLU A 248 11.72 -18.00 3.83
CA GLU A 248 12.81 -18.93 3.44
C GLU A 248 12.58 -19.60 2.08
N SER A 249 11.33 -19.62 1.61
CA SER A 249 10.90 -20.40 0.43
C SER A 249 10.69 -19.59 -0.86
N ILE A 250 10.90 -18.27 -0.83
CA ILE A 250 10.78 -17.42 -2.01
C ILE A 250 12.17 -17.05 -2.52
N ASP A 251 12.51 -17.57 -3.70
CA ASP A 251 13.73 -17.16 -4.42
C ASP A 251 13.49 -15.79 -5.08
N TYR A 252 13.73 -14.74 -4.32
CA TYR A 252 13.70 -13.36 -4.77
C TYR A 252 14.98 -12.67 -4.29
N SER A 253 15.95 -12.57 -5.18
CA SER A 253 17.18 -11.84 -4.91
C SER A 253 16.95 -10.34 -4.99
N VAL A 254 17.50 -9.60 -4.05
CA VAL A 254 17.56 -8.14 -4.08
C VAL A 254 18.93 -7.73 -4.59
N ALA A 255 18.99 -6.73 -5.48
CA ALA A 255 20.25 -6.21 -5.97
C ALA A 255 21.17 -5.82 -4.82
N SER A 256 22.40 -6.32 -4.85
CA SER A 256 23.45 -5.98 -3.88
C SER A 256 23.94 -4.54 -4.02
N ILE A 257 23.68 -3.92 -5.17
CA ILE A 257 24.09 -2.55 -5.51
C ILE A 257 22.86 -1.76 -5.97
N PHE A 258 22.47 -0.78 -5.17
CA PHE A 258 21.39 0.14 -5.53
C PHE A 258 21.91 1.21 -6.51
N PRO A 259 21.24 1.45 -7.64
CA PRO A 259 21.66 2.42 -8.65
C PRO A 259 21.34 3.87 -8.25
N TRP A 260 21.72 4.28 -7.02
CA TRP A 260 21.39 5.60 -6.48
C TRP A 260 21.92 6.74 -7.33
N GLU A 261 23.21 6.74 -7.64
CA GLU A 261 23.86 7.82 -8.37
C GLU A 261 23.24 8.00 -9.78
N LYS A 262 23.06 6.89 -10.51
CA LYS A 262 22.44 6.91 -11.84
C LYS A 262 21.00 7.43 -11.78
N SER A 263 20.22 6.93 -10.83
CA SER A 263 18.83 7.34 -10.65
C SER A 263 18.72 8.81 -10.22
N TYR A 264 19.56 9.25 -9.29
CA TYR A 264 19.62 10.64 -8.84
C TYR A 264 19.96 11.59 -9.99
N ASN A 265 21.00 11.29 -10.77
CA ASN A 265 21.43 12.11 -11.90
C ASN A 265 20.34 12.15 -12.99
N ARG A 266 19.67 11.04 -13.27
CA ARG A 266 18.54 10.98 -14.20
C ARG A 266 17.38 11.86 -13.73
N VAL A 267 16.97 11.75 -12.46
CA VAL A 267 15.92 12.59 -11.87
C VAL A 267 16.28 14.06 -11.95
N MET A 268 17.51 14.44 -11.61
CA MET A 268 17.98 15.81 -11.71
C MET A 268 17.96 16.33 -13.17
N THR A 269 18.40 15.53 -14.13
CA THR A 269 18.36 15.89 -15.56
C THR A 269 16.92 16.13 -16.04
N LEU A 270 15.98 15.25 -15.65
CA LEU A 270 14.57 15.38 -16.04
C LEU A 270 13.91 16.64 -15.44
N LEU A 271 14.28 16.99 -14.21
CA LEU A 271 13.75 18.18 -13.55
C LEU A 271 14.44 19.48 -14.01
N SER A 272 15.70 19.43 -14.47
CA SER A 272 16.44 20.61 -14.92
C SER A 272 15.88 21.24 -16.21
N ASN A 273 15.12 20.48 -16.98
CA ASN A 273 14.42 21.00 -18.16
C ASN A 273 13.27 21.98 -17.84
N GLY A 274 13.07 22.29 -16.54
CA GLY A 274 12.05 23.23 -16.06
C GLY A 274 10.62 22.69 -16.06
N SER A 275 10.39 21.44 -16.50
CA SER A 275 9.08 20.82 -16.49
C SER A 275 8.83 20.09 -15.15
N ALA A 276 7.63 20.24 -14.62
CA ALA A 276 7.19 19.45 -13.47
C ALA A 276 7.00 17.98 -13.87
N LYS A 277 7.39 17.04 -13.01
CA LYS A 277 7.32 15.61 -13.26
C LYS A 277 6.56 14.89 -12.14
N THR A 278 5.70 13.97 -12.55
CA THR A 278 5.06 13.02 -11.63
C THR A 278 6.05 11.95 -11.19
N LEU A 279 5.74 11.27 -10.08
CA LEU A 279 6.48 10.09 -9.63
C LEU A 279 6.54 9.01 -10.73
N ALA A 280 5.42 8.75 -11.42
CA ALA A 280 5.33 7.73 -12.46
C ALA A 280 6.28 8.02 -13.65
N GLU A 281 6.37 9.28 -14.08
CA GLU A 281 7.32 9.69 -15.13
C GLU A 281 8.77 9.48 -14.68
N LEU A 282 9.11 9.89 -13.46
CA LEU A 282 10.46 9.70 -12.90
C LEU A 282 10.83 8.22 -12.77
N MET A 283 9.91 7.39 -12.29
CA MET A 283 10.10 5.94 -12.18
C MET A 283 10.35 5.31 -13.55
N LYS A 284 9.52 5.62 -14.54
CA LYS A 284 9.65 5.09 -15.90
C LYS A 284 11.06 5.32 -16.47
N GLU A 285 11.61 6.49 -16.25
CA GLU A 285 12.92 6.90 -16.76
C GLU A 285 14.11 6.35 -15.93
N THR A 286 13.85 5.81 -14.75
CA THR A 286 14.88 5.18 -13.89
C THR A 286 14.81 3.65 -13.90
N ASN A 287 13.74 3.06 -14.44
CA ASN A 287 13.56 1.61 -14.49
C ASN A 287 14.66 0.88 -15.25
N GLU A 288 15.27 1.52 -16.24
CA GLU A 288 16.37 0.93 -17.03
C GLU A 288 17.63 0.61 -16.19
N PHE A 289 17.78 1.22 -15.02
CA PHE A 289 18.94 0.98 -14.14
C PHE A 289 18.76 -0.25 -13.24
N TRP A 290 17.57 -0.86 -13.26
CA TRP A 290 17.24 -2.02 -12.44
C TRP A 290 17.18 -3.30 -13.26
N PRO A 291 17.58 -4.46 -12.71
CA PRO A 291 17.25 -5.75 -13.29
C PRO A 291 15.74 -5.92 -13.49
N LYS A 292 15.33 -6.64 -14.53
CA LYS A 292 13.90 -6.78 -14.90
C LYS A 292 13.01 -7.32 -13.76
N ASN A 293 13.55 -8.22 -12.94
CA ASN A 293 12.88 -8.80 -11.78
C ASN A 293 12.86 -7.88 -10.56
N GLU A 294 13.55 -6.75 -10.59
CA GLU A 294 13.68 -5.81 -9.47
C GLU A 294 13.15 -4.41 -9.76
N VAL A 295 12.54 -4.20 -10.92
CA VAL A 295 12.01 -2.88 -11.35
C VAL A 295 11.06 -2.27 -10.33
N SER A 296 10.31 -3.08 -9.58
CA SER A 296 9.44 -2.60 -8.50
C SER A 296 10.19 -1.92 -7.35
N GLN A 297 11.50 -2.15 -7.19
CA GLN A 297 12.35 -1.44 -6.22
C GLN A 297 12.64 0.01 -6.67
N SER A 298 12.53 0.31 -7.96
CA SER A 298 12.79 1.67 -8.47
C SER A 298 11.89 2.72 -7.83
N ALA A 299 10.67 2.35 -7.48
CA ALA A 299 9.73 3.24 -6.80
C ALA A 299 10.25 3.75 -5.45
N MET A 300 10.78 2.85 -4.61
CA MET A 300 11.34 3.23 -3.32
C MET A 300 12.54 4.15 -3.49
N MET A 301 13.39 3.86 -4.47
CA MET A 301 14.54 4.70 -4.80
C MET A 301 14.11 6.12 -5.20
N VAL A 302 13.13 6.26 -6.09
CA VAL A 302 12.65 7.57 -6.54
C VAL A 302 12.00 8.34 -5.39
N TYR A 303 11.21 7.69 -4.52
CA TYR A 303 10.68 8.33 -3.33
C TYR A 303 11.78 8.89 -2.43
N GLU A 304 12.84 8.12 -2.17
CA GLU A 304 13.95 8.56 -1.32
C GLU A 304 14.77 9.69 -1.98
N ILE A 305 14.94 9.65 -3.30
CA ILE A 305 15.56 10.76 -4.05
C ILE A 305 14.72 12.03 -3.90
N LEU A 306 13.41 11.95 -4.10
CA LEU A 306 12.51 13.10 -3.94
C LEU A 306 12.52 13.63 -2.50
N ARG A 307 12.51 12.73 -1.50
CA ARG A 307 12.63 13.11 -0.09
C ARG A 307 13.93 13.84 0.18
N HIS A 308 15.06 13.33 -0.31
CA HIS A 308 16.37 13.98 -0.19
C HIS A 308 16.40 15.36 -0.85
N LEU A 309 15.89 15.48 -2.07
CA LEU A 309 15.83 16.75 -2.80
C LEU A 309 14.91 17.77 -2.13
N LYS A 310 13.78 17.34 -1.55
CA LYS A 310 12.88 18.20 -0.80
C LYS A 310 13.54 18.71 0.48
N ARG A 311 14.17 17.84 1.28
CA ARG A 311 14.87 18.22 2.52
C ARG A 311 16.05 19.15 2.27
N SER A 312 16.74 19.01 1.14
CA SER A 312 17.81 19.91 0.72
C SER A 312 17.32 21.16 -0.02
N ASN A 313 16.02 21.43 -0.01
CA ASN A 313 15.38 22.58 -0.66
C ASN A 313 15.68 22.71 -2.16
N LYS A 314 16.04 21.63 -2.82
CA LYS A 314 16.31 21.61 -4.28
C LYS A 314 15.03 21.53 -5.12
N ILE A 315 13.97 20.93 -4.58
CA ILE A 315 12.67 20.81 -5.24
C ILE A 315 11.53 21.31 -4.34
N ARG A 316 10.42 21.64 -5.01
CA ARG A 316 9.10 21.75 -4.39
C ARG A 316 8.11 20.85 -5.12
N PHE A 317 6.98 20.59 -4.47
CA PHE A 317 5.86 19.91 -5.08
C PHE A 317 4.80 20.92 -5.55
N LEU A 318 4.24 20.65 -6.72
CA LEU A 318 3.08 21.34 -7.27
C LEU A 318 1.89 20.41 -7.17
N SER A 319 0.79 20.90 -6.59
CA SER A 319 -0.47 20.17 -6.52
C SER A 319 -1.40 20.65 -7.63
N SER A 320 -2.10 19.71 -8.25
CA SER A 320 -3.16 19.93 -9.24
C SER A 320 -4.18 18.82 -9.11
N THR A 321 -5.25 18.86 -9.89
CA THR A 321 -6.22 17.79 -10.00
C THR A 321 -6.22 17.17 -11.38
N VAL A 322 -6.73 15.95 -11.47
CA VAL A 322 -7.00 15.21 -12.71
C VAL A 322 -8.38 14.58 -12.62
N GLU A 323 -8.96 14.22 -13.76
CA GLU A 323 -10.24 13.51 -13.81
C GLU A 323 -10.19 12.24 -12.95
N GLY A 324 -11.10 12.10 -12.01
CA GLY A 324 -11.24 10.97 -11.11
C GLY A 324 -11.87 9.74 -11.75
N VAL A 325 -12.46 8.87 -10.92
CA VAL A 325 -13.16 7.67 -11.40
C VAL A 325 -14.50 8.06 -12.02
N ASP A 326 -15.25 8.87 -11.33
CA ASP A 326 -16.52 9.44 -11.80
C ASP A 326 -16.28 10.86 -12.34
N LYS A 327 -17.05 11.27 -13.33
CA LYS A 327 -16.87 12.57 -14.02
C LYS A 327 -16.93 13.79 -13.12
N ASP A 328 -17.63 13.66 -11.98
CA ASP A 328 -17.85 14.76 -11.02
C ASP A 328 -16.86 14.70 -9.83
N ILE A 329 -15.86 13.84 -9.90
CA ILE A 329 -14.87 13.65 -8.82
C ILE A 329 -13.47 13.82 -9.38
N ASP A 330 -12.79 14.87 -8.96
CA ASP A 330 -11.38 15.08 -9.25
C ASP A 330 -10.50 14.24 -8.32
N ALA A 331 -9.34 13.82 -8.82
CA ALA A 331 -8.30 13.16 -8.04
C ALA A 331 -7.06 14.05 -7.91
N PRO A 332 -6.37 14.07 -6.76
CA PRO A 332 -5.18 14.86 -6.58
C PRO A 332 -4.00 14.33 -7.41
N ARG A 333 -3.17 15.26 -7.87
CA ARG A 333 -1.94 14.98 -8.61
C ARG A 333 -0.82 15.86 -8.10
N THR A 334 0.29 15.25 -7.72
CA THR A 334 1.49 15.93 -7.24
C THR A 334 2.64 15.74 -8.22
N GLN A 335 3.33 16.83 -8.55
CA GLN A 335 4.48 16.85 -9.45
C GLN A 335 5.67 17.52 -8.76
N ALA A 336 6.86 16.96 -8.93
CA ALA A 336 8.10 17.58 -8.47
C ALA A 336 8.62 18.58 -9.51
N VAL A 337 9.16 19.71 -9.05
CA VAL A 337 9.83 20.70 -9.88
C VAL A 337 11.04 21.29 -9.14
N LEU A 338 12.11 21.60 -9.85
CA LEU A 338 13.27 22.27 -9.26
C LEU A 338 12.90 23.65 -8.72
N ASN A 339 13.45 23.98 -7.57
CA ASN A 339 13.43 25.35 -7.10
C ASN A 339 14.34 26.21 -8.00
N ARG A 340 13.86 27.40 -8.40
CA ARG A 340 14.73 28.36 -9.10
C ARG A 340 15.82 28.77 -8.11
N LEU A 341 17.08 28.60 -8.51
CA LEU A 341 18.19 29.23 -7.79
C LEU A 341 17.92 30.76 -7.81
N ARG A 342 17.80 31.33 -6.64
CA ARG A 342 17.76 32.78 -6.50
C ARG A 342 19.16 33.37 -6.65
#